data_4938fbdf0d4a0ef6eb3325a4a9fd08f6
#
_entry.id   4938fbdf0d4a0ef6eb3325a4a9fd08f6
#
_cell.length_a   1.000
_cell.length_b   1.000
_cell.length_c   1.000
_cell.angle_alpha   90.00
_cell.angle_beta   90.00
_cell.angle_gamma   90.00
#
_symmetry.space_group_name_H-M   'P 1'
#
loop_
_entity.id
_entity.type
_entity.pdbx_description
1 polymer ?
#
loop_
_entity_poly.entity_id
_entity_poly.type
_entity_poly.pdbx_seq_one_letter_code
_entity_poly.pdbx_strand_id
1 'polypeptide(L)'
;ILANYALGHSYYKGSGVKKNYQQALRSFEYAGIRGHPTSRLLIGNMYYNGQGVTKNYIIAHLWWRFAEDLNINGARQNIEMLEKKMSDEERYKTKDFYEMCMKETLYNCIKKVNKF
;
A
#
# COMPACT_ATOMS: atom_id res chain seq x y z
N ILE A 1 -13.22 8.87 5.53
CA ILE A 1 -12.37 8.15 4.54
C ILE A 1 -11.93 9.11 3.44
N LEU A 2 -12.86 9.76 2.77
CA LEU A 2 -12.51 10.69 1.69
C LEU A 2 -11.70 11.88 2.18
N ALA A 3 -12.00 12.39 3.37
CA ALA A 3 -11.23 13.48 3.95
C ALA A 3 -9.77 13.07 4.19
N ASN A 4 -9.55 11.85 4.67
CA ASN A 4 -8.20 11.34 4.89
C ASN A 4 -7.46 11.10 3.59
N TYR A 5 -8.14 10.60 2.57
CA TYR A 5 -7.55 10.46 1.25
C TYR A 5 -7.14 11.83 0.69
N ALA A 6 -8.03 12.83 0.77
CA ALA A 6 -7.75 14.18 0.28
C ALA A 6 -6.56 14.80 1.03
N LEU A 7 -6.51 14.63 2.34
CA LEU A 7 -5.40 15.12 3.15
C LEU A 7 -4.07 14.45 2.74
N GLY A 8 -4.11 13.14 2.57
CA GLY A 8 -2.94 12.40 2.11
C GLY A 8 -2.44 12.89 0.76
N HIS A 9 -3.36 13.14 -0.16
CA HIS A 9 -3.04 13.66 -1.49
C HIS A 9 -2.42 15.06 -1.40
N SER A 10 -2.93 15.91 -0.50
CA SER A 10 -2.38 17.23 -0.28
C SER A 10 -0.94 17.17 0.23
N TYR A 11 -0.66 16.31 1.20
CA TYR A 11 0.71 16.12 1.69
C TYR A 11 1.62 15.51 0.62
N TYR A 12 1.08 14.60 -0.19
CA TYR A 12 1.85 13.95 -1.24
C TYR A 12 2.29 14.95 -2.32
N LYS A 13 1.39 15.86 -2.70
CA LYS A 13 1.64 16.87 -3.74
C LYS A 13 2.22 18.17 -3.19
N GLY A 14 2.06 18.44 -1.89
CA GLY A 14 2.40 19.74 -1.32
C GLY A 14 1.38 20.81 -1.67
N SER A 15 0.10 20.43 -1.79
CA SER A 15 -0.99 21.36 -2.16
C SER A 15 -1.66 21.93 -0.92
N GLY A 16 -1.41 23.21 -0.65
CA GLY A 16 -1.95 23.89 0.52
C GLY A 16 -1.24 23.60 1.83
N VAL A 17 -0.34 22.62 1.83
CA VAL A 17 0.53 22.28 2.98
C VAL A 17 1.91 21.94 2.44
N LYS A 18 2.89 21.96 3.31
CA LYS A 18 4.25 21.54 2.92
C LYS A 18 4.25 20.05 2.59
N LYS A 19 4.84 19.68 1.45
CA LYS A 19 4.96 18.30 1.02
C LYS A 19 5.58 17.44 2.11
N ASN A 20 4.92 16.31 2.44
CA ASN A 20 5.38 15.41 3.49
C ASN A 20 4.88 13.99 3.19
N TYR A 21 5.78 13.14 2.67
CA TYR A 21 5.43 11.77 2.29
C TYR A 21 5.03 10.91 3.50
N GLN A 22 5.64 11.11 4.66
CA GLN A 22 5.29 10.34 5.85
C GLN A 22 3.87 10.63 6.31
N GLN A 23 3.47 11.89 6.31
CA GLN A 23 2.10 12.26 6.65
C GLN A 23 1.11 11.78 5.57
N ALA A 24 1.52 11.86 4.29
CA ALA A 24 0.70 11.33 3.21
C ALA A 24 0.43 9.84 3.41
N LEU A 25 1.46 9.08 3.72
CA LEU A 25 1.32 7.64 3.94
C LEU A 25 0.37 7.33 5.10
N ARG A 26 0.49 8.04 6.21
CA ARG A 26 -0.41 7.84 7.36
C ARG A 26 -1.86 8.10 6.99
N SER A 27 -2.12 9.17 6.26
CA SER A 27 -3.46 9.52 5.82
C SER A 27 -4.03 8.49 4.86
N PHE A 28 -3.21 8.02 3.91
CA PHE A 28 -3.61 6.96 2.98
C PHE A 28 -3.86 5.64 3.70
N GLU A 29 -3.03 5.29 4.69
CA GLU A 29 -3.23 4.07 5.46
C GLU A 29 -4.54 4.09 6.22
N TYR A 30 -4.88 5.22 6.82
CA TYR A 30 -6.15 5.37 7.52
C TYR A 30 -7.31 5.08 6.56
N ALA A 31 -7.30 5.69 5.39
CA ALA A 31 -8.36 5.51 4.40
C ALA A 31 -8.33 4.09 3.79
N GLY A 32 -7.13 3.58 3.49
CA GLY A 32 -6.96 2.28 2.84
C GLY A 32 -7.39 1.12 3.71
N ILE A 33 -7.07 1.15 5.00
CA ILE A 33 -7.50 0.13 5.96
C ILE A 33 -9.03 0.07 6.01
N ARG A 34 -9.69 1.21 5.83
CA ARG A 34 -11.15 1.32 5.86
C ARG A 34 -11.81 1.06 4.51
N GLY A 35 -11.04 0.60 3.53
CA GLY A 35 -11.60 0.13 2.26
C GLY A 35 -11.58 1.14 1.12
N HIS A 36 -10.77 2.19 1.19
CA HIS A 36 -10.65 3.14 0.07
C HIS A 36 -9.68 2.60 -0.98
N PRO A 37 -10.15 2.23 -2.19
CA PRO A 37 -9.33 1.54 -3.18
C PRO A 37 -8.12 2.35 -3.66
N THR A 38 -8.31 3.61 -4.01
CA THR A 38 -7.22 4.46 -4.51
C THR A 38 -6.13 4.63 -3.47
N SER A 39 -6.50 4.76 -2.18
CA SER A 39 -5.51 4.86 -1.10
C SER A 39 -4.64 3.61 -1.04
N ARG A 40 -5.21 2.42 -1.19
CA ARG A 40 -4.45 1.17 -1.19
C ARG A 40 -3.46 1.11 -2.35
N LEU A 41 -3.88 1.57 -3.52
CA LEU A 41 -3.01 1.63 -4.69
C LEU A 41 -1.84 2.59 -4.45
N LEU A 42 -2.12 3.77 -3.91
CA LEU A 42 -1.09 4.78 -3.66
C LEU A 42 -0.10 4.34 -2.58
N ILE A 43 -0.55 3.64 -1.56
CA ILE A 43 0.35 3.09 -0.54
C ILE A 43 1.33 2.11 -1.18
N GLY A 44 0.84 1.23 -2.04
CA GLY A 44 1.70 0.31 -2.78
C GLY A 44 2.74 1.05 -3.61
N ASN A 45 2.31 2.13 -4.30
CA ASN A 45 3.23 2.96 -5.09
C ASN A 45 4.32 3.58 -4.20
N MET A 46 3.95 4.03 -3.01
CA MET A 46 4.91 4.66 -2.08
C MET A 46 5.96 3.66 -1.61
N TYR A 47 5.58 2.44 -1.27
CA TYR A 47 6.53 1.40 -0.91
C TYR A 47 7.39 0.97 -2.10
N TYR A 48 6.81 0.93 -3.29
CA TYR A 48 7.56 0.60 -4.51
C TYR A 48 8.64 1.64 -4.81
N ASN A 49 8.33 2.92 -4.61
CA ASN A 49 9.24 4.04 -4.90
C ASN A 49 10.11 4.46 -3.72
N GLY A 50 9.81 3.99 -2.52
CA GLY A 50 10.51 4.43 -1.31
C GLY A 50 10.18 5.87 -0.93
N GLN A 51 8.92 6.26 -0.99
CA GLN A 51 8.46 7.62 -0.66
C GLN A 51 7.93 7.66 0.78
N GLY A 52 8.69 8.27 1.67
CA GLY A 52 8.35 8.36 3.09
C GLY A 52 8.59 7.07 3.87
N VAL A 53 9.01 6.02 3.21
CA VAL A 53 9.34 4.70 3.77
C VAL A 53 10.51 4.11 3.00
N THR A 54 11.19 3.14 3.59
CA THR A 54 12.19 2.36 2.88
C THR A 54 11.50 1.53 1.78
N LYS A 55 12.06 1.59 0.57
CA LYS A 55 11.58 0.81 -0.57
C LYS A 55 11.43 -0.66 -0.18
N ASN A 56 10.27 -1.24 -0.46
CA ASN A 56 9.98 -2.63 -0.10
C ASN A 56 8.98 -3.23 -1.07
N TYR A 57 9.48 -4.14 -1.93
CA TYR A 57 8.65 -4.77 -2.96
C TYR A 57 7.60 -5.71 -2.38
N ILE A 58 7.91 -6.38 -1.26
CA ILE A 58 6.97 -7.31 -0.63
C ILE A 58 5.75 -6.55 -0.11
N ILE A 59 5.98 -5.45 0.61
CA ILE A 59 4.88 -4.65 1.15
C ILE A 59 4.11 -3.95 0.04
N ALA A 60 4.81 -3.46 -1.01
CA ALA A 60 4.16 -2.85 -2.17
C ALA A 60 3.21 -3.84 -2.85
N HIS A 61 3.68 -5.06 -3.09
CA HIS A 61 2.88 -6.13 -3.70
C HIS A 61 1.64 -6.42 -2.85
N LEU A 62 1.82 -6.49 -1.54
CA LEU A 62 0.74 -6.77 -0.60
C LEU A 62 -0.36 -5.70 -0.68
N TRP A 63 0.02 -4.42 -0.65
CA TRP A 63 -0.96 -3.34 -0.74
C TRP A 63 -1.67 -3.31 -2.10
N TRP A 64 -0.95 -3.61 -3.18
CA TRP A 64 -1.58 -3.71 -4.51
C TRP A 64 -2.56 -4.88 -4.59
N ARG A 65 -2.28 -6.00 -3.89
CA ARG A 65 -3.24 -7.10 -3.79
C ARG A 65 -4.49 -6.65 -3.03
N PHE A 66 -4.34 -5.90 -1.95
CA PHE A 66 -5.47 -5.34 -1.21
C PHE A 66 -6.27 -4.35 -2.08
N ALA A 67 -5.59 -3.60 -2.94
CA ALA A 67 -6.26 -2.71 -3.89
C ALA A 67 -7.01 -3.50 -4.95
N GLU A 68 -6.40 -4.56 -5.49
CA GLU A 68 -7.03 -5.42 -6.49
C GLU A 68 -8.31 -6.05 -5.96
N ASP A 69 -8.32 -6.42 -4.69
CA ASP A 69 -9.51 -7.00 -4.05
C ASP A 69 -10.71 -6.05 -4.08
N LEU A 70 -10.47 -4.76 -4.24
CA LEU A 70 -11.50 -3.73 -4.37
C LEU A 70 -11.72 -3.31 -5.82
N ASN A 71 -11.21 -4.09 -6.78
CA ASN A 71 -11.44 -3.93 -8.23
C ASN A 71 -10.97 -2.57 -8.79
N ILE A 72 -9.91 -1.98 -8.23
CA ILE A 72 -9.37 -0.74 -8.78
C ILE A 72 -8.52 -1.03 -10.02
N ASN A 73 -8.68 -0.18 -11.05
CA ASN A 73 -7.89 -0.28 -12.27
C ASN A 73 -6.42 0.00 -11.99
N GLY A 74 -5.54 -0.74 -12.66
CA GLY A 74 -4.10 -0.54 -12.56
C GLY A 74 -3.41 -1.42 -11.54
N ALA A 75 -4.13 -1.94 -10.54
CA ALA A 75 -3.52 -2.77 -9.50
C ALA A 75 -2.94 -4.07 -10.08
N ARG A 76 -3.71 -4.74 -10.95
CA ARG A 76 -3.25 -6.01 -11.57
C ARG A 76 -2.00 -5.78 -12.42
N GLN A 77 -1.97 -4.72 -13.20
CA GLN A 77 -0.82 -4.39 -14.03
C GLN A 77 0.42 -4.10 -13.20
N ASN A 78 0.25 -3.39 -12.09
CA ASN A 78 1.35 -3.10 -11.16
C ASN A 78 1.89 -4.39 -10.53
N ILE A 79 1.01 -5.30 -10.13
CA ILE A 79 1.40 -6.58 -9.55
C ILE A 79 2.20 -7.40 -10.56
N GLU A 80 1.72 -7.52 -11.78
CA GLU A 80 2.39 -8.29 -12.83
C GLU A 80 3.77 -7.72 -13.15
N MET A 81 3.87 -6.39 -13.24
CA MET A 81 5.14 -5.72 -13.47
C MET A 81 6.13 -6.00 -12.35
N LEU A 82 5.66 -5.90 -11.10
CA LEU A 82 6.50 -6.09 -9.93
C LEU A 82 6.98 -7.54 -9.80
N GLU A 83 6.10 -8.50 -10.06
CA GLU A 83 6.43 -9.92 -9.96
C GLU A 83 7.59 -10.31 -10.88
N LYS A 84 7.73 -9.63 -12.01
CA LYS A 84 8.87 -9.84 -12.92
C LYS A 84 10.20 -9.40 -12.32
N LYS A 85 10.17 -8.49 -11.35
CA LYS A 85 11.37 -7.97 -10.68
C LYS A 85 11.68 -8.70 -9.38
N MET A 86 10.76 -9.53 -8.90
CA MET A 86 10.88 -10.19 -7.61
C MET A 86 11.51 -11.56 -7.75
N SER A 87 12.29 -11.97 -6.75
CA SER A 87 12.79 -13.33 -6.64
C SER A 87 11.66 -14.30 -6.30
N ASP A 88 11.90 -15.60 -6.48
CA ASP A 88 10.93 -16.62 -6.09
C ASP A 88 10.64 -16.56 -4.59
N GLU A 89 11.67 -16.31 -3.78
CA GLU A 89 11.52 -16.17 -2.33
C GLU A 89 10.62 -14.97 -1.98
N GLU A 90 10.83 -13.83 -2.63
CA GLU A 90 9.99 -12.65 -2.41
C GLU A 90 8.54 -12.91 -2.80
N ARG A 91 8.31 -13.56 -3.94
CA ARG A 91 6.96 -13.92 -4.36
C ARG A 91 6.29 -14.86 -3.38
N TYR A 92 7.03 -15.83 -2.84
CA TYR A 92 6.51 -16.73 -1.83
C TYR A 92 6.12 -15.98 -0.56
N LYS A 93 6.95 -15.05 -0.11
CA LYS A 93 6.66 -14.24 1.09
C LYS A 93 5.42 -13.38 0.91
N THR A 94 5.21 -12.81 -0.28
CA THR A 94 4.00 -12.00 -0.52
C THR A 94 2.75 -12.85 -0.43
N LYS A 95 2.80 -14.06 -0.98
CA LYS A 95 1.67 -14.99 -0.91
C LYS A 95 1.38 -15.37 0.53
N ASP A 96 2.41 -15.68 1.30
CA ASP A 96 2.28 -16.08 2.69
C ASP A 96 1.70 -14.96 3.55
N PHE A 97 2.21 -13.74 3.39
CA PHE A 97 1.68 -12.57 4.10
C PHE A 97 0.24 -12.28 3.71
N TYR A 98 -0.09 -12.40 2.44
CA TYR A 98 -1.47 -12.16 2.00
C TYR A 98 -2.43 -13.18 2.63
N GLU A 99 -2.05 -14.45 2.64
CA GLU A 99 -2.87 -15.50 3.26
C GLU A 99 -3.03 -15.27 4.77
N MET A 100 -1.97 -14.84 5.44
CA MET A 100 -2.02 -14.48 6.85
C MET A 100 -3.02 -13.33 7.08
N CYS A 101 -2.99 -12.32 6.21
CA CYS A 101 -3.89 -11.17 6.31
C CYS A 101 -5.34 -11.53 6.10
N MET A 102 -5.62 -12.55 5.29
CA MET A 102 -6.99 -13.00 5.05
C MET A 102 -7.63 -13.68 6.27
N LYS A 103 -6.82 -14.09 7.24
CA LYS A 103 -7.29 -14.80 8.42
C LYS A 103 -7.64 -13.85 9.58
N GLU A 104 -7.37 -12.57 9.43
CA GLU A 104 -7.61 -11.58 10.50
C GLU A 104 -8.01 -10.24 9.88
N THR A 105 -8.23 -9.23 10.73
CA THR A 105 -8.57 -7.90 10.21
C THR A 105 -7.36 -7.29 9.50
N LEU A 106 -7.62 -6.48 8.48
CA LEU A 106 -6.57 -5.80 7.75
C LEU A 106 -5.72 -4.92 8.68
N TYR A 107 -6.38 -4.25 9.64
CA TYR A 107 -5.69 -3.41 10.62
C TYR A 107 -4.64 -4.21 11.40
N ASN A 108 -5.03 -5.36 11.96
CA ASN A 108 -4.11 -6.21 12.73
C ASN A 108 -2.99 -6.76 11.86
N CYS A 109 -3.32 -7.16 10.64
CA CYS A 109 -2.33 -7.67 9.69
C CYS A 109 -1.28 -6.62 9.36
N ILE A 110 -1.69 -5.39 9.05
CA ILE A 110 -0.77 -4.30 8.70
C ILE A 110 0.15 -3.98 9.87
N LYS A 111 -0.36 -4.02 11.09
CA LYS A 111 0.49 -3.81 12.28
C LYS A 111 1.60 -4.86 12.38
N LYS A 112 1.31 -6.11 12.04
CA LYS A 112 2.30 -7.19 12.06
C LYS A 112 3.30 -7.05 10.92
N VAL A 113 2.83 -6.76 9.72
CA VAL A 113 3.67 -6.64 8.52
C VAL A 113 4.65 -5.48 8.66
N ASN A 114 4.22 -4.36 9.23
CA ASN A 114 5.06 -3.17 9.39
C ASN A 114 6.22 -3.39 10.37
N LYS A 115 6.23 -4.50 11.10
CA LYS A 115 7.35 -4.86 11.98
C LYS A 115 8.45 -5.62 11.24
N PHE A 116 8.18 -6.07 10.04
CA PHE A 116 9.15 -6.75 9.21
C PHE A 116 9.78 -5.78 8.23
#